data_667d10e4c445669a2a2f84b29ba62241
#
_entry.id   667d10e4c445669a2a2f84b29ba62241
#
_cell.length_a   1.000
_cell.length_b   1.000
_cell.length_c   1.000
_cell.angle_alpha   90.00
_cell.angle_beta   90.00
_cell.angle_gamma   90.00
#
_symmetry.space_group_name_H-M   'P 1'
#
loop_
_entity.id
_entity.type
_entity.pdbx_description
1 polymer ?
#
loop_
_entity_poly.entity_id
_entity_poly.type
_entity_poly.pdbx_seq_one_letter_code
_entity_poly.pdbx_strand_id
1 'polypeptide(L)'
;MKSLKDFDPEIFKNIEDEKDRQNNKIELIASENFVSKTVIEALGSVMTNKYAEGYPGKRYYGGCIYVDEAENLAIERAKKLFNCKWANVQPHSGSQANMAALMTLAEVGDTIMGMDLSMGGHLTHGSPVNFSGRLYNIVPYGVTKEGFIDYDEVLEIARKCKPKVIIAGASAYPRTIDFKRFREIADEVGAYLLTDMAHIAGLVATGLHPSPLPYSHLVTTTTHKTLRGPRGGMILSNFEGGEILLKNMPKPKTITEATDFVVFPGIQGGPLMHVIAAKAVAFKEALSEDFVDYQKRVVANAKALADELMKLGFKVVSGGTDNHLVLLDLSDKEVSGKGLEKALEKAGITTNKNMVPYDKRKPLITSGVRLGTSAATTKGFNEDDMRTIAGFIGRVAADHKNKELLASIKEEVIALSTKYPLYN
;
A
#
# COMPACT_ATOMS: atom_id res chain seq x y z
N MET A 1 -15.42 22.96 -27.27
CA MET A 1 -14.39 23.17 -26.24
C MET A 1 -13.04 22.79 -26.85
N LYS A 2 -11.94 23.49 -26.50
CA LYS A 2 -10.59 23.09 -26.91
C LYS A 2 -10.19 21.78 -26.23
N SER A 3 -9.41 20.94 -26.91
CA SER A 3 -8.78 19.79 -26.28
C SER A 3 -7.73 20.23 -25.25
N LEU A 4 -7.29 19.33 -24.35
CA LEU A 4 -6.19 19.63 -23.42
C LEU A 4 -4.93 20.05 -24.17
N LYS A 5 -4.63 19.36 -25.28
CA LYS A 5 -3.49 19.67 -26.15
C LYS A 5 -3.50 21.11 -26.68
N ASP A 6 -4.70 21.61 -27.05
CA ASP A 6 -4.87 22.94 -27.62
C ASP A 6 -5.01 24.06 -26.58
N PHE A 7 -5.41 23.68 -25.35
CA PHE A 7 -5.62 24.60 -24.25
C PHE A 7 -4.40 24.76 -23.36
N ASP A 8 -3.78 23.64 -22.98
CA ASP A 8 -2.60 23.58 -22.11
C ASP A 8 -1.60 22.54 -22.65
N PRO A 9 -0.82 22.92 -23.67
CA PRO A 9 0.13 22.00 -24.30
C PRO A 9 1.26 21.57 -23.35
N GLU A 10 1.57 22.34 -22.30
CA GLU A 10 2.62 22.02 -21.32
C GLU A 10 2.17 20.84 -20.44
N ILE A 11 0.96 20.89 -19.88
CA ILE A 11 0.40 19.76 -19.11
C ILE A 11 0.15 18.56 -20.00
N PHE A 12 -0.36 18.76 -21.22
CA PHE A 12 -0.52 17.68 -22.19
C PHE A 12 0.81 16.94 -22.44
N LYS A 13 1.89 17.71 -22.68
CA LYS A 13 3.23 17.14 -22.88
C LYS A 13 3.69 16.35 -21.65
N ASN A 14 3.52 16.86 -20.43
CA ASN A 14 3.92 16.14 -19.22
C ASN A 14 3.19 14.80 -19.06
N ILE A 15 1.91 14.74 -19.44
CA ILE A 15 1.12 13.49 -19.42
C ILE A 15 1.65 12.48 -20.45
N GLU A 16 1.95 12.94 -21.67
CA GLU A 16 2.52 12.05 -22.70
C GLU A 16 3.94 11.60 -22.32
N ASP A 17 4.79 12.47 -21.79
CA ASP A 17 6.14 12.12 -21.31
C ASP A 17 6.06 11.05 -20.17
N GLU A 18 5.08 11.16 -19.25
CA GLU A 18 4.86 10.15 -18.19
C GLU A 18 4.34 8.83 -18.75
N LYS A 19 3.45 8.87 -19.74
CA LYS A 19 2.98 7.68 -20.44
C LYS A 19 4.13 6.98 -21.17
N ASP A 20 5.02 7.73 -21.81
CA ASP A 20 6.22 7.21 -22.44
C ASP A 20 7.18 6.60 -21.41
N ARG A 21 7.35 7.25 -20.25
CA ARG A 21 8.12 6.70 -19.13
C ARG A 21 7.58 5.33 -18.69
N GLN A 22 6.28 5.23 -18.48
CA GLN A 22 5.62 3.98 -18.06
C GLN A 22 5.76 2.87 -19.12
N ASN A 23 5.75 3.21 -20.40
CA ASN A 23 5.94 2.24 -21.47
C ASN A 23 7.39 1.77 -21.63
N ASN A 24 8.37 2.66 -21.44
CA ASN A 24 9.78 2.41 -21.75
C ASN A 24 10.60 1.97 -20.54
N LYS A 25 10.11 2.14 -19.30
CA LYS A 25 10.83 1.73 -18.08
C LYS A 25 10.19 0.50 -17.43
N ILE A 26 10.96 -0.13 -16.57
CA ILE A 26 10.49 -1.21 -15.69
C ILE A 26 10.18 -0.62 -14.32
N GLU A 27 8.91 -0.74 -13.89
CA GLU A 27 8.44 -0.25 -12.61
C GLU A 27 8.50 -1.35 -11.54
N LEU A 28 9.35 -1.17 -10.54
CA LEU A 28 9.52 -2.08 -9.41
C LEU A 28 9.29 -1.39 -8.05
N ILE A 29 8.67 -0.22 -8.00
CA ILE A 29 8.22 0.35 -6.73
C ILE A 29 7.05 -0.49 -6.20
N ALA A 30 7.24 -1.13 -5.04
CA ALA A 30 6.26 -2.08 -4.48
C ALA A 30 4.90 -1.47 -4.15
N SER A 31 4.81 -0.15 -4.03
CA SER A 31 3.57 0.60 -3.78
C SER A 31 2.92 1.18 -5.03
N GLU A 32 3.42 0.88 -6.22
CA GLU A 32 2.85 1.34 -7.49
C GLU A 32 2.20 0.21 -8.28
N ASN A 33 1.24 0.61 -9.12
CA ASN A 33 0.57 -0.27 -10.06
C ASN A 33 -0.01 0.54 -11.22
N PHE A 34 -0.39 -0.13 -12.31
CA PHE A 34 -1.06 0.47 -13.44
C PHE A 34 -2.55 0.12 -13.41
N VAL A 35 -3.41 1.12 -13.37
CA VAL A 35 -4.87 0.93 -13.41
C VAL A 35 -5.34 0.66 -14.84
N SER A 36 -6.54 0.09 -14.99
CA SER A 36 -7.17 -0.11 -16.30
C SER A 36 -7.64 1.20 -16.93
N LYS A 37 -7.88 1.19 -18.24
CA LYS A 37 -8.53 2.33 -18.95
C LYS A 37 -9.88 2.69 -18.34
N THR A 38 -10.68 1.71 -17.93
CA THR A 38 -11.99 1.92 -17.32
C THR A 38 -11.92 2.64 -15.97
N VAL A 39 -10.89 2.37 -15.18
CA VAL A 39 -10.62 3.13 -13.94
C VAL A 39 -10.22 4.59 -14.26
N ILE A 40 -9.40 4.81 -15.30
CA ILE A 40 -9.01 6.17 -15.75
C ILE A 40 -10.23 6.94 -16.24
N GLU A 41 -11.12 6.31 -17.04
CA GLU A 41 -12.36 6.93 -17.51
C GLU A 41 -13.27 7.35 -16.36
N ALA A 42 -13.43 6.52 -15.33
CA ALA A 42 -14.19 6.86 -14.14
C ALA A 42 -13.58 8.04 -13.35
N LEU A 43 -12.24 8.08 -13.24
CA LEU A 43 -11.52 9.18 -12.60
C LEU A 43 -11.70 10.52 -13.34
N GLY A 44 -11.73 10.50 -14.67
CA GLY A 44 -11.94 11.68 -15.51
C GLY A 44 -13.40 12.06 -15.72
N SER A 45 -14.34 11.47 -14.97
CA SER A 45 -15.78 11.70 -15.16
C SER A 45 -16.29 13.00 -14.54
N VAL A 46 -17.49 13.41 -14.95
CA VAL A 46 -18.20 14.58 -14.41
C VAL A 46 -18.55 14.49 -12.93
N MET A 47 -18.39 13.32 -12.32
CA MET A 47 -18.59 13.14 -10.88
C MET A 47 -17.64 13.97 -10.01
N THR A 48 -16.53 14.45 -10.58
CA THR A 48 -15.64 15.41 -9.91
C THR A 48 -16.33 16.74 -9.55
N ASN A 49 -17.42 17.09 -10.25
CA ASN A 49 -18.14 18.35 -10.03
C ASN A 49 -19.09 18.29 -8.82
N LYS A 50 -19.41 17.09 -8.30
CA LYS A 50 -20.46 16.93 -7.30
C LYS A 50 -19.96 17.02 -5.87
N TYR A 51 -20.49 17.99 -5.13
CA TYR A 51 -20.27 18.12 -3.68
C TYR A 51 -21.29 17.24 -2.92
N ALA A 52 -20.80 16.28 -2.11
CA ALA A 52 -21.65 15.24 -1.52
C ALA A 52 -21.30 14.93 -0.05
N GLU A 53 -21.14 15.97 0.79
CA GLU A 53 -20.92 15.80 2.24
C GLU A 53 -22.02 14.94 2.87
N GLY A 54 -21.63 14.09 3.81
CA GLY A 54 -22.47 13.07 4.42
C GLY A 54 -22.28 11.70 3.78
N TYR A 55 -23.29 10.85 3.91
CA TYR A 55 -23.28 9.47 3.42
C TYR A 55 -24.48 9.20 2.51
N PRO A 56 -24.51 8.11 1.72
CA PRO A 56 -25.65 7.79 0.87
C PRO A 56 -26.99 7.85 1.62
N GLY A 57 -27.95 8.55 1.04
CA GLY A 57 -29.27 8.78 1.64
C GLY A 57 -29.31 9.79 2.81
N LYS A 58 -28.15 10.29 3.26
CA LYS A 58 -28.00 11.26 4.37
C LYS A 58 -27.03 12.36 4.02
N ARG A 59 -27.20 13.00 2.85
CA ARG A 59 -26.35 14.08 2.38
C ARG A 59 -26.80 15.44 2.89
N TYR A 60 -25.84 16.34 3.01
CA TYR A 60 -26.12 17.76 3.35
C TYR A 60 -26.55 18.59 2.13
N TYR A 61 -26.39 18.06 0.92
CA TYR A 61 -26.68 18.73 -0.35
C TYR A 61 -27.66 17.95 -1.20
N GLY A 62 -28.47 18.65 -1.99
CA GLY A 62 -29.33 18.05 -2.99
C GLY A 62 -28.58 17.52 -4.23
N GLY A 63 -29.29 16.77 -5.09
CA GLY A 63 -28.76 16.28 -6.36
C GLY A 63 -27.77 15.11 -6.24
N CYS A 64 -27.85 14.31 -5.17
CA CYS A 64 -26.89 13.25 -4.87
C CYS A 64 -27.32 11.85 -5.33
N ILE A 65 -28.45 11.69 -6.03
CA ILE A 65 -28.99 10.38 -6.39
C ILE A 65 -27.92 9.48 -7.04
N TYR A 66 -27.27 9.94 -8.09
CA TYR A 66 -26.30 9.13 -8.83
C TYR A 66 -24.96 8.91 -8.11
N VAL A 67 -24.53 9.88 -7.30
CA VAL A 67 -23.32 9.69 -6.48
C VAL A 67 -23.58 8.77 -5.29
N ASP A 68 -24.81 8.72 -4.77
CA ASP A 68 -25.25 7.75 -3.78
C ASP A 68 -25.19 6.33 -4.35
N GLU A 69 -25.69 6.14 -5.57
CA GLU A 69 -25.60 4.87 -6.28
C GLU A 69 -24.13 4.42 -6.48
N ALA A 70 -23.26 5.35 -6.92
CA ALA A 70 -21.85 5.06 -7.11
C ALA A 70 -21.14 4.67 -5.80
N GLU A 71 -21.41 5.38 -4.69
CA GLU A 71 -20.83 5.09 -3.39
C GLU A 71 -21.38 3.77 -2.83
N ASN A 72 -22.68 3.51 -2.95
CA ASN A 72 -23.28 2.23 -2.55
C ASN A 72 -22.67 1.06 -3.33
N LEU A 73 -22.46 1.19 -4.64
CA LEU A 73 -21.76 0.18 -5.44
C LEU A 73 -20.33 -0.07 -4.95
N ALA A 74 -19.60 0.98 -4.60
CA ALA A 74 -18.25 0.85 -4.06
C ALA A 74 -18.27 0.11 -2.71
N ILE A 75 -19.18 0.48 -1.81
CA ILE A 75 -19.35 -0.16 -0.50
C ILE A 75 -19.71 -1.64 -0.65
N GLU A 76 -20.74 -1.97 -1.45
CA GLU A 76 -21.19 -3.36 -1.62
C GLU A 76 -20.11 -4.24 -2.27
N ARG A 77 -19.39 -3.70 -3.27
CA ARG A 77 -18.29 -4.41 -3.90
C ARG A 77 -17.10 -4.62 -2.96
N ALA A 78 -16.76 -3.62 -2.14
CA ALA A 78 -15.74 -3.75 -1.10
C ALA A 78 -16.12 -4.82 -0.08
N LYS A 79 -17.37 -4.80 0.41
CA LYS A 79 -17.89 -5.81 1.34
C LYS A 79 -17.82 -7.22 0.76
N LYS A 80 -18.22 -7.39 -0.50
CA LYS A 80 -18.15 -8.68 -1.19
C LYS A 80 -16.70 -9.14 -1.39
N LEU A 81 -15.82 -8.22 -1.83
CA LEU A 81 -14.42 -8.52 -2.13
C LEU A 81 -13.64 -9.01 -0.92
N PHE A 82 -13.87 -8.40 0.23
CA PHE A 82 -13.15 -8.71 1.48
C PHE A 82 -13.94 -9.57 2.46
N ASN A 83 -15.17 -9.98 2.09
CA ASN A 83 -16.09 -10.69 2.96
C ASN A 83 -16.27 -9.97 4.31
N CYS A 84 -16.64 -8.68 4.27
CA CYS A 84 -16.82 -7.85 5.45
C CYS A 84 -18.24 -7.29 5.57
N LYS A 85 -18.64 -6.96 6.81
CA LYS A 85 -19.97 -6.46 7.13
C LYS A 85 -20.12 -4.97 6.89
N TRP A 86 -19.04 -4.22 7.08
CA TRP A 86 -19.02 -2.77 6.97
C TRP A 86 -17.79 -2.29 6.19
N ALA A 87 -17.97 -1.23 5.39
CA ALA A 87 -16.93 -0.56 4.64
C ALA A 87 -17.20 0.94 4.55
N ASN A 88 -16.17 1.75 4.78
CA ASN A 88 -16.17 3.18 4.47
C ASN A 88 -15.18 3.42 3.33
N VAL A 89 -15.68 3.90 2.18
CA VAL A 89 -14.89 4.11 0.96
C VAL A 89 -14.50 5.58 0.74
N GLN A 90 -14.85 6.47 1.67
CA GLN A 90 -14.60 7.91 1.56
C GLN A 90 -13.16 8.37 1.87
N PRO A 91 -12.31 7.66 2.66
CA PRO A 91 -10.95 8.14 2.90
C PRO A 91 -10.21 8.48 1.60
N HIS A 92 -9.66 9.72 1.52
CA HIS A 92 -8.96 10.22 0.33
C HIS A 92 -7.63 9.51 0.12
N SER A 93 -7.03 8.95 1.18
CA SER A 93 -5.77 8.22 1.14
C SER A 93 -5.69 7.19 2.26
N GLY A 94 -4.71 6.26 2.17
CA GLY A 94 -4.41 5.34 3.27
C GLY A 94 -4.01 6.06 4.56
N SER A 95 -3.30 7.19 4.46
CA SER A 95 -2.93 8.00 5.62
C SER A 95 -4.15 8.57 6.34
N GLN A 96 -5.17 9.03 5.60
CA GLN A 96 -6.43 9.51 6.19
C GLN A 96 -7.28 8.36 6.72
N ALA A 97 -7.25 7.20 6.10
CA ALA A 97 -7.89 5.99 6.64
C ALA A 97 -7.26 5.59 7.99
N ASN A 98 -5.93 5.58 8.08
CA ASN A 98 -5.23 5.32 9.34
C ASN A 98 -5.50 6.41 10.39
N MET A 99 -5.54 7.68 9.98
CA MET A 99 -5.87 8.78 10.89
C MET A 99 -7.28 8.62 11.46
N ALA A 100 -8.26 8.31 10.61
CA ALA A 100 -9.64 8.09 11.06
C ALA A 100 -9.74 6.89 12.02
N ALA A 101 -9.10 5.78 11.68
CA ALA A 101 -9.10 4.60 12.52
C ALA A 101 -8.43 4.85 13.88
N LEU A 102 -7.29 5.52 13.91
CA LEU A 102 -6.60 5.87 15.16
C LEU A 102 -7.42 6.84 16.02
N MET A 103 -7.97 7.90 15.43
CA MET A 103 -8.83 8.86 16.15
C MET A 103 -10.15 8.23 16.62
N THR A 104 -10.58 7.12 16.03
CA THR A 104 -11.72 6.36 16.53
C THR A 104 -11.34 5.50 17.74
N LEU A 105 -10.18 4.86 17.71
CA LEU A 105 -9.80 3.84 18.70
C LEU A 105 -9.00 4.39 19.87
N ALA A 106 -8.44 5.61 19.76
CA ALA A 106 -7.57 6.20 20.76
C ALA A 106 -7.74 7.72 20.87
N GLU A 107 -7.53 8.25 22.08
CA GLU A 107 -7.44 9.69 22.34
C GLU A 107 -6.02 10.20 22.13
N VAL A 108 -5.89 11.52 21.91
CA VAL A 108 -4.57 12.16 21.79
C VAL A 108 -3.78 11.95 23.08
N GLY A 109 -2.55 11.46 22.97
CA GLY A 109 -1.68 11.12 24.08
C GLY A 109 -1.75 9.66 24.54
N ASP A 110 -2.68 8.86 24.03
CA ASP A 110 -2.69 7.42 24.28
C ASP A 110 -1.44 6.74 23.68
N THR A 111 -1.08 5.60 24.26
CA THR A 111 0.03 4.78 23.75
C THR A 111 -0.43 3.91 22.59
N ILE A 112 0.29 3.98 21.49
CA ILE A 112 0.09 3.17 20.28
C ILE A 112 1.34 2.35 20.01
N MET A 113 1.16 1.10 19.66
CA MET A 113 2.23 0.19 19.28
C MET A 113 2.14 -0.12 17.79
N GLY A 114 3.24 0.03 17.04
CA GLY A 114 3.30 -0.24 15.61
C GLY A 114 4.69 -0.67 15.18
N MET A 115 4.81 -1.25 13.97
CA MET A 115 6.12 -1.65 13.45
C MET A 115 7.00 -0.41 13.20
N ASP A 116 8.25 -0.45 13.67
CA ASP A 116 9.23 0.61 13.45
C ASP A 116 9.45 0.87 11.95
N LEU A 117 9.55 2.15 11.58
CA LEU A 117 9.77 2.54 10.18
C LEU A 117 11.05 1.95 9.60
N SER A 118 12.11 1.85 10.41
CA SER A 118 13.39 1.26 9.99
C SER A 118 13.34 -0.25 9.82
N MET A 119 12.34 -0.91 10.41
CA MET A 119 12.12 -2.35 10.36
C MET A 119 11.02 -2.76 9.37
N GLY A 120 10.51 -1.80 8.58
CA GLY A 120 9.51 -2.07 7.55
C GLY A 120 8.11 -1.50 7.81
N GLY A 121 7.89 -0.73 8.88
CA GLY A 121 6.64 -0.05 9.17
C GLY A 121 6.30 1.04 8.16
N HIS A 122 5.12 1.65 8.32
CA HIS A 122 4.70 2.80 7.54
C HIS A 122 4.82 4.10 8.36
N LEU A 123 4.94 5.25 7.68
CA LEU A 123 4.98 6.57 8.34
C LEU A 123 3.82 6.76 9.33
N THR A 124 2.62 6.31 8.99
CA THR A 124 1.42 6.43 9.83
C THR A 124 1.34 5.42 10.98
N HIS A 125 2.36 4.57 11.15
CA HIS A 125 2.46 3.63 12.27
C HIS A 125 3.26 4.19 13.46
N GLY A 126 3.47 5.51 13.50
CA GLY A 126 4.11 6.18 14.64
C GLY A 126 5.38 6.97 14.32
N SER A 127 5.69 7.22 13.04
CA SER A 127 6.86 8.05 12.70
C SER A 127 6.77 9.44 13.33
N PRO A 128 7.84 9.95 13.96
CA PRO A 128 7.82 11.25 14.66
C PRO A 128 7.47 12.44 13.77
N VAL A 129 7.72 12.34 12.46
CA VAL A 129 7.40 13.40 11.50
C VAL A 129 5.96 13.33 10.97
N ASN A 130 5.24 12.26 11.30
CA ASN A 130 3.86 12.02 10.87
C ASN A 130 2.86 12.40 11.96
N PHE A 131 1.57 12.60 11.60
CA PHE A 131 0.51 12.88 12.56
C PHE A 131 0.49 11.84 13.70
N SER A 132 0.71 10.56 13.38
CA SER A 132 0.64 9.47 14.34
C SER A 132 1.69 9.62 15.46
N GLY A 133 2.94 9.93 15.12
CA GLY A 133 4.00 10.17 16.11
C GLY A 133 3.91 11.54 16.80
N ARG A 134 3.08 12.47 16.29
CA ARG A 134 2.86 13.79 16.89
C ARG A 134 1.69 13.82 17.86
N LEU A 135 0.70 12.97 17.67
CA LEU A 135 -0.53 12.96 18.48
C LEU A 135 -0.51 11.88 19.56
N TYR A 136 0.27 10.83 19.40
CA TYR A 136 0.25 9.65 20.26
C TYR A 136 1.63 9.33 20.83
N ASN A 137 1.64 8.64 21.97
CA ASN A 137 2.87 8.06 22.53
C ASN A 137 3.18 6.76 21.79
N ILE A 138 4.31 6.70 21.09
CA ILE A 138 4.64 5.57 20.24
C ILE A 138 5.63 4.65 20.91
N VAL A 139 5.28 3.36 20.96
CA VAL A 139 6.18 2.26 21.34
C VAL A 139 6.32 1.33 20.15
N PRO A 140 7.47 1.33 19.45
CA PRO A 140 7.63 0.50 18.27
C PRO A 140 7.93 -0.95 18.65
N TYR A 141 7.54 -1.89 17.74
CA TYR A 141 8.08 -3.23 17.68
C TYR A 141 8.88 -3.42 16.39
N GLY A 142 9.75 -4.42 16.37
CA GLY A 142 10.65 -4.68 15.25
C GLY A 142 10.46 -6.07 14.64
N VAL A 143 11.52 -6.50 13.98
CA VAL A 143 11.70 -7.85 13.45
C VAL A 143 13.03 -8.41 13.98
N THR A 144 13.21 -9.75 13.93
CA THR A 144 14.48 -10.39 14.28
C THR A 144 15.58 -9.97 13.29
N LYS A 145 16.82 -10.36 13.56
CA LYS A 145 17.95 -10.11 12.64
C LYS A 145 17.77 -10.82 11.29
N GLU A 146 17.03 -11.93 11.28
CA GLU A 146 16.67 -12.68 10.09
C GLU A 146 15.53 -12.00 9.30
N GLY A 147 14.86 -10.98 9.87
CA GLY A 147 13.80 -10.21 9.21
C GLY A 147 12.39 -10.76 9.43
N PHE A 148 12.13 -11.52 10.49
CA PHE A 148 10.80 -12.03 10.85
C PHE A 148 10.23 -11.29 12.06
N ILE A 149 8.90 -11.11 12.10
CA ILE A 149 8.20 -10.60 13.29
C ILE A 149 8.35 -11.64 14.41
N ASP A 150 8.88 -11.21 15.55
CA ASP A 150 8.90 -12.02 16.77
C ASP A 150 7.67 -11.67 17.62
N TYR A 151 6.66 -12.54 17.57
CA TYR A 151 5.38 -12.31 18.25
C TYR A 151 5.50 -12.39 19.78
N ASP A 152 6.50 -13.10 20.31
CA ASP A 152 6.73 -13.17 21.74
C ASP A 152 7.39 -11.89 22.24
N GLU A 153 8.32 -11.29 21.48
CA GLU A 153 8.85 -9.95 21.73
C GLU A 153 7.73 -8.89 21.66
N VAL A 154 6.87 -8.97 20.63
CA VAL A 154 5.69 -8.07 20.50
C VAL A 154 4.80 -8.16 21.73
N LEU A 155 4.53 -9.36 22.25
CA LEU A 155 3.74 -9.57 23.47
C LEU A 155 4.43 -8.96 24.70
N GLU A 156 5.73 -9.19 24.88
CA GLU A 156 6.48 -8.62 26.00
C GLU A 156 6.46 -7.08 25.99
N ILE A 157 6.63 -6.46 24.81
CA ILE A 157 6.53 -5.02 24.64
C ILE A 157 5.12 -4.54 25.02
N ALA A 158 4.08 -5.22 24.50
CA ALA A 158 2.69 -4.88 24.76
C ALA A 158 2.33 -4.95 26.26
N ARG A 159 2.80 -6.00 26.98
CA ARG A 159 2.61 -6.15 28.43
C ARG A 159 3.23 -4.97 29.23
N LYS A 160 4.41 -4.51 28.78
CA LYS A 160 5.14 -3.41 29.44
C LYS A 160 4.47 -2.05 29.21
N CYS A 161 4.08 -1.75 27.97
CA CYS A 161 3.57 -0.44 27.60
C CYS A 161 2.04 -0.31 27.67
N LYS A 162 1.30 -1.42 27.71
CA LYS A 162 -0.17 -1.48 27.74
C LYS A 162 -0.80 -0.52 26.71
N PRO A 163 -0.57 -0.74 25.41
CA PRO A 163 -1.01 0.18 24.39
C PRO A 163 -2.54 0.21 24.29
N LYS A 164 -3.09 1.35 23.90
CA LYS A 164 -4.52 1.47 23.56
C LYS A 164 -4.81 0.81 22.20
N VAL A 165 -3.87 0.92 21.25
CA VAL A 165 -3.98 0.33 19.90
C VAL A 165 -2.69 -0.37 19.54
N ILE A 166 -2.79 -1.57 19.00
CA ILE A 166 -1.70 -2.26 18.28
C ILE A 166 -1.99 -2.18 16.80
N ILE A 167 -1.02 -1.68 16.00
CA ILE A 167 -1.10 -1.63 14.55
C ILE A 167 -0.34 -2.82 13.98
N ALA A 168 -1.04 -3.73 13.31
CA ALA A 168 -0.44 -4.80 12.51
C ALA A 168 -0.40 -4.37 11.03
N GLY A 169 0.71 -4.62 10.35
CA GLY A 169 0.88 -4.25 8.95
C GLY A 169 2.25 -3.64 8.68
N ALA A 170 2.66 -3.63 7.43
CA ALA A 170 3.99 -3.20 7.04
C ALA A 170 4.04 -2.67 5.60
N SER A 171 5.06 -1.86 5.31
CA SER A 171 5.38 -1.34 3.97
C SER A 171 6.54 -2.09 3.30
N ALA A 172 7.37 -2.79 4.08
CA ALA A 172 8.56 -3.47 3.59
C ALA A 172 8.81 -4.82 4.30
N TYR A 173 7.74 -5.55 4.60
CA TYR A 173 7.82 -6.88 5.19
C TYR A 173 7.43 -7.94 4.15
N PRO A 174 8.37 -8.81 3.73
CA PRO A 174 8.14 -9.72 2.62
C PRO A 174 7.46 -11.05 3.02
N ARG A 175 7.10 -11.25 4.28
CA ARG A 175 6.54 -12.51 4.77
C ARG A 175 5.07 -12.39 5.16
N THR A 176 4.42 -13.52 5.33
CA THR A 176 3.04 -13.60 5.82
C THR A 176 2.96 -13.07 7.25
N ILE A 177 1.93 -12.27 7.53
CA ILE A 177 1.63 -11.74 8.87
C ILE A 177 0.56 -12.62 9.53
N ASP A 178 0.81 -13.04 10.76
CA ASP A 178 -0.16 -13.79 11.58
C ASP A 178 -1.04 -12.81 12.37
N PHE A 179 -2.19 -12.46 11.77
CA PHE A 179 -3.16 -11.56 12.41
C PHE A 179 -3.87 -12.17 13.60
N LYS A 180 -3.97 -13.52 13.64
CA LYS A 180 -4.54 -14.22 14.79
C LYS A 180 -3.65 -14.02 16.02
N ARG A 181 -2.35 -14.18 15.84
CA ARG A 181 -1.38 -13.97 16.93
C ARG A 181 -1.38 -12.53 17.41
N PHE A 182 -1.47 -11.54 16.51
CA PHE A 182 -1.66 -10.13 16.89
C PHE A 182 -2.95 -9.91 17.68
N ARG A 183 -4.05 -10.59 17.32
CA ARG A 183 -5.31 -10.48 18.06
C ARG A 183 -5.18 -11.06 19.46
N GLU A 184 -4.57 -12.22 19.63
CA GLU A 184 -4.31 -12.82 20.94
C GLU A 184 -3.50 -11.87 21.83
N ILE A 185 -2.46 -11.23 21.28
CA ILE A 185 -1.66 -10.23 22.01
C ILE A 185 -2.52 -9.02 22.41
N ALA A 186 -3.32 -8.50 21.48
CA ALA A 186 -4.18 -7.36 21.75
C ALA A 186 -5.21 -7.65 22.83
N ASP A 187 -5.85 -8.82 22.79
CA ASP A 187 -6.83 -9.24 23.80
C ASP A 187 -6.18 -9.39 25.18
N GLU A 188 -4.97 -9.94 25.26
CA GLU A 188 -4.27 -10.13 26.54
C GLU A 188 -3.99 -8.81 27.26
N VAL A 189 -3.68 -7.73 26.53
CA VAL A 189 -3.36 -6.42 27.12
C VAL A 189 -4.55 -5.45 27.10
N GLY A 190 -5.70 -5.87 26.58
CA GLY A 190 -6.90 -5.03 26.47
C GLY A 190 -6.79 -3.92 25.42
N ALA A 191 -5.98 -4.13 24.36
CA ALA A 191 -5.79 -3.18 23.28
C ALA A 191 -6.76 -3.43 22.10
N TYR A 192 -7.04 -2.38 21.34
CA TYR A 192 -7.62 -2.53 20.02
C TYR A 192 -6.57 -3.02 19.02
N LEU A 193 -6.97 -3.90 18.09
CA LEU A 193 -6.15 -4.28 16.95
C LEU A 193 -6.61 -3.51 15.70
N LEU A 194 -5.73 -2.66 15.17
CA LEU A 194 -5.86 -2.01 13.87
C LEU A 194 -4.94 -2.71 12.88
N THR A 195 -5.46 -3.16 11.75
CA THR A 195 -4.59 -3.72 10.70
C THR A 195 -4.55 -2.81 9.48
N ASP A 196 -3.35 -2.41 9.07
CA ASP A 196 -3.10 -1.76 7.79
C ASP A 196 -2.64 -2.81 6.76
N MET A 197 -3.55 -3.23 5.88
CA MET A 197 -3.24 -4.21 4.83
C MET A 197 -2.91 -3.57 3.47
N ALA A 198 -2.58 -2.29 3.44
CA ALA A 198 -2.43 -1.53 2.20
C ALA A 198 -1.52 -2.20 1.16
N HIS A 199 -0.39 -2.76 1.57
CA HIS A 199 0.53 -3.43 0.65
C HIS A 199 0.00 -4.76 0.11
N ILE A 200 -0.74 -5.49 0.91
CA ILE A 200 -1.18 -6.86 0.63
C ILE A 200 -2.67 -6.96 0.29
N ALA A 201 -3.39 -5.85 0.15
CA ALA A 201 -4.86 -5.86 -0.02
C ALA A 201 -5.33 -6.70 -1.22
N GLY A 202 -4.62 -6.67 -2.35
CA GLY A 202 -4.94 -7.53 -3.49
C GLY A 202 -4.74 -9.02 -3.20
N LEU A 203 -3.71 -9.37 -2.44
CA LEU A 203 -3.44 -10.75 -2.01
C LEU A 203 -4.48 -11.24 -0.99
N VAL A 204 -4.89 -10.38 -0.06
CA VAL A 204 -5.97 -10.68 0.89
C VAL A 204 -7.29 -10.88 0.15
N ALA A 205 -7.62 -10.02 -0.81
CA ALA A 205 -8.84 -10.11 -1.61
C ALA A 205 -8.96 -11.44 -2.39
N THR A 206 -7.83 -12.05 -2.74
CA THR A 206 -7.77 -13.29 -3.53
C THR A 206 -7.41 -14.52 -2.70
N GLY A 207 -7.28 -14.38 -1.38
CA GLY A 207 -6.94 -15.50 -0.47
C GLY A 207 -5.48 -15.95 -0.53
N LEU A 208 -4.60 -15.21 -1.21
CA LEU A 208 -3.16 -15.52 -1.29
C LEU A 208 -2.38 -15.01 -0.05
N HIS A 209 -3.01 -14.21 0.77
CA HIS A 209 -2.54 -13.84 2.11
C HIS A 209 -3.73 -13.97 3.09
N PRO A 210 -3.51 -14.43 4.33
CA PRO A 210 -4.57 -14.49 5.34
C PRO A 210 -5.28 -13.14 5.52
N SER A 211 -6.60 -13.20 5.70
CA SER A 211 -7.40 -12.01 5.95
C SER A 211 -7.26 -11.52 7.39
N PRO A 212 -7.05 -10.21 7.64
CA PRO A 212 -7.09 -9.62 8.98
C PRO A 212 -8.50 -9.43 9.53
N LEU A 213 -9.53 -9.45 8.69
CA LEU A 213 -10.90 -9.09 9.06
C LEU A 213 -11.53 -9.92 10.17
N PRO A 214 -11.24 -11.23 10.31
CA PRO A 214 -11.75 -12.02 11.44
C PRO A 214 -11.15 -11.62 12.80
N TYR A 215 -10.01 -10.92 12.79
CA TYR A 215 -9.22 -10.66 13.99
C TYR A 215 -9.18 -9.19 14.39
N SER A 216 -9.31 -8.27 13.45
CA SER A 216 -9.10 -6.84 13.67
C SER A 216 -10.39 -6.12 14.05
N HIS A 217 -10.28 -5.09 14.89
CA HIS A 217 -11.39 -4.18 15.19
C HIS A 217 -11.67 -3.27 13.99
N LEU A 218 -10.62 -2.71 13.40
CA LEU A 218 -10.66 -1.98 12.13
C LEU A 218 -9.55 -2.46 11.22
N VAL A 219 -9.81 -2.49 9.91
CA VAL A 219 -8.83 -2.77 8.87
C VAL A 219 -8.79 -1.58 7.92
N THR A 220 -7.61 -1.01 7.72
CA THR A 220 -7.38 0.06 6.76
C THR A 220 -6.62 -0.46 5.54
N THR A 221 -6.82 0.20 4.42
CA THR A 221 -6.05 -0.09 3.20
C THR A 221 -6.00 1.12 2.27
N THR A 222 -5.03 1.10 1.37
CA THR A 222 -5.06 1.87 0.12
C THR A 222 -5.75 1.07 -0.97
N THR A 223 -6.17 1.74 -2.05
CA THR A 223 -6.83 1.09 -3.18
C THR A 223 -5.92 0.90 -4.41
N HIS A 224 -4.69 1.44 -4.39
CA HIS A 224 -3.84 1.63 -5.58
C HIS A 224 -2.54 0.81 -5.65
N LYS A 225 -2.30 -0.12 -4.71
CA LYS A 225 -1.09 -0.96 -4.69
C LYS A 225 -1.40 -2.33 -5.32
N THR A 226 -1.29 -3.43 -4.58
CA THR A 226 -1.68 -4.75 -5.10
C THR A 226 -3.15 -4.82 -5.52
N LEU A 227 -4.03 -3.99 -4.94
CA LEU A 227 -5.45 -3.94 -5.30
C LEU A 227 -5.71 -3.29 -6.68
N ARG A 228 -4.72 -2.62 -7.27
CA ARG A 228 -4.75 -2.09 -8.65
C ARG A 228 -5.91 -1.13 -8.96
N GLY A 229 -6.34 -0.35 -7.97
CA GLY A 229 -7.39 0.68 -8.13
C GLY A 229 -6.85 2.11 -8.17
N PRO A 230 -7.72 3.11 -8.14
CA PRO A 230 -7.34 4.51 -8.09
C PRO A 230 -6.64 4.83 -6.76
N ARG A 231 -5.85 5.91 -6.73
CA ARG A 231 -5.28 6.41 -5.47
C ARG A 231 -6.39 6.82 -4.52
N GLY A 232 -6.40 6.20 -3.35
CA GLY A 232 -7.42 6.41 -2.31
C GLY A 232 -7.18 5.51 -1.11
N GLY A 233 -8.05 5.63 -0.10
CA GLY A 233 -8.07 4.78 1.08
C GLY A 233 -9.45 4.16 1.31
N MET A 234 -9.51 3.22 2.25
CA MET A 234 -10.74 2.53 2.64
C MET A 234 -10.58 1.97 4.05
N ILE A 235 -11.67 1.88 4.79
CA ILE A 235 -11.72 1.25 6.12
C ILE A 235 -12.78 0.16 6.09
N LEU A 236 -12.47 -0.99 6.67
CA LEU A 236 -13.31 -2.18 6.69
C LEU A 236 -13.45 -2.71 8.12
N SER A 237 -14.54 -3.41 8.42
CA SER A 237 -14.70 -4.11 9.68
C SER A 237 -15.68 -5.27 9.59
N ASN A 238 -15.39 -6.31 10.38
CA ASN A 238 -16.33 -7.38 10.76
C ASN A 238 -16.69 -7.31 12.25
N PHE A 239 -16.12 -6.35 12.98
CA PHE A 239 -16.30 -6.24 14.41
C PHE A 239 -17.69 -5.65 14.73
N GLU A 240 -18.50 -6.41 15.48
CA GLU A 240 -19.86 -6.01 15.85
C GLU A 240 -19.99 -5.58 17.32
N GLY A 241 -18.88 -5.57 18.05
CA GLY A 241 -18.86 -5.22 19.46
C GLY A 241 -18.30 -3.82 19.73
N GLY A 242 -18.39 -3.43 20.99
CA GLY A 242 -17.78 -2.20 21.50
C GLY A 242 -18.60 -0.94 21.21
N GLU A 243 -18.77 -0.16 22.25
CA GLU A 243 -19.26 1.22 22.14
C GLU A 243 -18.13 2.19 22.42
N ILE A 244 -18.02 3.21 21.61
CA ILE A 244 -17.05 4.28 21.75
C ILE A 244 -17.79 5.59 21.98
N LEU A 245 -17.38 6.32 22.99
CA LEU A 245 -17.80 7.69 23.24
C LEU A 245 -16.61 8.61 22.99
N LEU A 246 -16.55 9.19 21.80
CA LEU A 246 -15.54 10.20 21.48
C LEU A 246 -15.91 11.54 22.16
N LYS A 247 -14.91 12.34 22.48
CA LYS A 247 -15.09 13.70 22.99
C LYS A 247 -16.03 14.47 22.04
N ASN A 248 -17.04 15.12 22.60
CA ASN A 248 -18.07 15.87 21.87
C ASN A 248 -19.09 15.03 21.08
N MET A 249 -19.12 13.72 21.23
CA MET A 249 -20.26 12.91 20.77
C MET A 249 -21.40 12.99 21.77
N PRO A 250 -22.67 13.11 21.31
CA PRO A 250 -23.83 13.21 22.20
C PRO A 250 -24.15 11.91 22.93
N LYS A 251 -23.73 10.77 22.40
CA LYS A 251 -23.92 9.42 22.95
C LYS A 251 -22.91 8.42 22.39
N PRO A 252 -22.65 7.32 23.08
CA PRO A 252 -21.85 6.23 22.55
C PRO A 252 -22.39 5.71 21.22
N LYS A 253 -21.48 5.23 20.39
CA LYS A 253 -21.75 4.63 19.07
C LYS A 253 -20.93 3.35 18.90
N THR A 254 -21.36 2.48 18.01
CA THR A 254 -20.51 1.36 17.59
C THR A 254 -19.19 1.87 16.98
N ILE A 255 -18.16 1.03 16.99
CA ILE A 255 -16.85 1.39 16.40
C ILE A 255 -17.00 1.87 14.95
N THR A 256 -17.86 1.22 14.17
CA THR A 256 -18.08 1.57 12.75
C THR A 256 -18.80 2.90 12.58
N GLU A 257 -19.85 3.17 13.37
CA GLU A 257 -20.54 4.47 13.35
C GLU A 257 -19.65 5.61 13.85
N ALA A 258 -18.81 5.34 14.85
CA ALA A 258 -17.81 6.31 15.32
C ALA A 258 -16.76 6.58 14.24
N THR A 259 -16.34 5.55 13.49
CA THR A 259 -15.40 5.72 12.37
C THR A 259 -16.03 6.55 11.24
N ASP A 260 -17.28 6.31 10.89
CA ASP A 260 -17.99 7.16 9.92
C ASP A 260 -18.01 8.63 10.38
N PHE A 261 -18.33 8.87 11.66
CA PHE A 261 -18.33 10.21 12.23
C PHE A 261 -16.94 10.87 12.21
N VAL A 262 -15.89 10.11 12.47
CA VAL A 262 -14.50 10.62 12.41
C VAL A 262 -14.08 10.90 10.98
N VAL A 263 -14.45 10.06 10.00
CA VAL A 263 -14.17 10.33 8.58
C VAL A 263 -14.89 11.60 8.16
N PHE A 264 -16.20 11.67 8.37
CA PHE A 264 -17.00 12.86 8.11
C PHE A 264 -18.01 13.08 9.24
N PRO A 265 -18.05 14.25 9.86
CA PRO A 265 -17.31 15.49 9.54
C PRO A 265 -15.97 15.66 10.26
N GLY A 266 -15.43 14.61 10.89
CA GLY A 266 -14.28 14.74 11.81
C GLY A 266 -12.99 15.20 11.13
N ILE A 267 -12.60 14.61 10.00
CA ILE A 267 -11.33 14.90 9.32
C ILE A 267 -11.46 15.26 7.84
N GLN A 268 -12.59 14.93 7.20
CA GLN A 268 -12.84 15.22 5.79
C GLN A 268 -14.14 16.05 5.65
N GLY A 269 -14.24 16.80 4.53
CA GLY A 269 -15.46 17.42 4.03
C GLY A 269 -16.04 16.62 2.87
N GLY A 270 -16.27 17.25 1.72
CA GLY A 270 -16.81 16.59 0.52
C GLY A 270 -15.97 15.43 0.04
N PRO A 271 -16.56 14.23 -0.14
CA PRO A 271 -15.88 13.08 -0.68
C PRO A 271 -15.53 13.25 -2.16
N LEU A 272 -14.50 12.57 -2.62
CA LEU A 272 -14.04 12.59 -4.02
C LEU A 272 -14.89 11.61 -4.84
N MET A 273 -16.04 12.05 -5.34
CA MET A 273 -17.02 11.14 -5.95
C MET A 273 -16.52 10.45 -7.23
N HIS A 274 -15.69 11.13 -8.03
CA HIS A 274 -15.01 10.52 -9.18
C HIS A 274 -14.01 9.41 -8.76
N VAL A 275 -13.33 9.57 -7.63
CA VAL A 275 -12.45 8.52 -7.08
C VAL A 275 -13.26 7.37 -6.51
N ILE A 276 -14.39 7.65 -5.85
CA ILE A 276 -15.30 6.59 -5.33
C ILE A 276 -15.89 5.78 -6.49
N ALA A 277 -16.31 6.43 -7.57
CA ALA A 277 -16.76 5.74 -8.79
C ALA A 277 -15.64 4.85 -9.37
N ALA A 278 -14.41 5.36 -9.45
CA ALA A 278 -13.27 4.60 -9.91
C ALA A 278 -12.91 3.44 -8.96
N LYS A 279 -13.07 3.59 -7.63
CA LYS A 279 -12.99 2.49 -6.66
C LYS A 279 -14.03 1.42 -6.96
N ALA A 280 -15.28 1.81 -7.24
CA ALA A 280 -16.34 0.87 -7.59
C ALA A 280 -16.00 0.05 -8.85
N VAL A 281 -15.39 0.66 -9.86
CA VAL A 281 -14.91 -0.03 -11.06
C VAL A 281 -13.79 -1.00 -10.71
N ALA A 282 -12.76 -0.54 -10.01
CA ALA A 282 -11.62 -1.37 -9.62
C ALA A 282 -12.02 -2.57 -8.74
N PHE A 283 -12.97 -2.40 -7.82
CA PHE A 283 -13.48 -3.51 -7.00
C PHE A 283 -14.27 -4.53 -7.84
N LYS A 284 -14.96 -4.08 -8.90
CA LYS A 284 -15.61 -5.00 -9.85
C LYS A 284 -14.56 -5.82 -10.61
N GLU A 285 -13.47 -5.20 -11.04
CA GLU A 285 -12.34 -5.92 -11.66
C GLU A 285 -11.71 -6.91 -10.67
N ALA A 286 -11.49 -6.49 -9.41
CA ALA A 286 -10.89 -7.33 -8.38
C ALA A 286 -11.75 -8.55 -7.97
N LEU A 287 -13.05 -8.52 -8.24
CA LEU A 287 -13.97 -9.65 -8.04
C LEU A 287 -13.92 -10.70 -9.15
N SER A 288 -13.15 -10.49 -10.22
CA SER A 288 -13.02 -11.43 -11.35
C SER A 288 -11.99 -12.53 -11.10
N GLU A 289 -12.13 -13.65 -11.81
CA GLU A 289 -11.13 -14.73 -11.83
C GLU A 289 -9.80 -14.24 -12.42
N ASP A 290 -9.81 -13.39 -13.44
CA ASP A 290 -8.62 -12.78 -14.03
C ASP A 290 -7.77 -12.04 -13.00
N PHE A 291 -8.41 -11.42 -12.00
CA PHE A 291 -7.70 -10.74 -10.93
C PHE A 291 -7.04 -11.73 -9.96
N VAL A 292 -7.67 -12.88 -9.70
CA VAL A 292 -7.06 -13.96 -8.90
C VAL A 292 -5.80 -14.48 -9.61
N ASP A 293 -5.89 -14.72 -10.91
CA ASP A 293 -4.75 -15.20 -11.70
C ASP A 293 -3.65 -14.13 -11.84
N TYR A 294 -4.02 -12.87 -11.93
CA TYR A 294 -3.07 -11.77 -11.84
C TYR A 294 -2.30 -11.78 -10.51
N GLN A 295 -2.98 -11.92 -9.38
CA GLN A 295 -2.31 -11.94 -8.07
C GLN A 295 -1.41 -13.16 -7.87
N LYS A 296 -1.80 -14.33 -8.37
CA LYS A 296 -0.92 -15.53 -8.40
C LYS A 296 0.38 -15.24 -9.15
N ARG A 297 0.28 -14.60 -10.34
CA ARG A 297 1.46 -14.20 -11.12
C ARG A 297 2.31 -13.15 -10.40
N VAL A 298 1.70 -12.21 -9.66
CA VAL A 298 2.43 -11.22 -8.85
C VAL A 298 3.33 -11.93 -7.83
N VAL A 299 2.80 -12.92 -7.11
CA VAL A 299 3.58 -13.69 -6.12
C VAL A 299 4.65 -14.57 -6.80
N ALA A 300 4.32 -15.26 -7.89
CA ALA A 300 5.26 -16.07 -8.66
C ALA A 300 6.44 -15.23 -9.19
N ASN A 301 6.14 -14.07 -9.74
CA ASN A 301 7.13 -13.10 -10.21
C ASN A 301 8.03 -12.59 -9.09
N ALA A 302 7.47 -12.29 -7.91
CA ALA A 302 8.27 -11.85 -6.76
C ALA A 302 9.22 -12.96 -6.30
N LYS A 303 8.75 -14.21 -6.26
CA LYS A 303 9.57 -15.36 -5.92
C LYS A 303 10.70 -15.57 -6.94
N ALA A 304 10.38 -15.54 -8.23
CA ALA A 304 11.37 -15.70 -9.30
C ALA A 304 12.47 -14.61 -9.24
N LEU A 305 12.06 -13.36 -8.98
CA LEU A 305 12.98 -12.23 -8.78
C LEU A 305 13.89 -12.46 -7.57
N ALA A 306 13.32 -12.84 -6.41
CA ALA A 306 14.06 -13.08 -5.19
C ALA A 306 15.06 -14.25 -5.34
N ASP A 307 14.61 -15.38 -5.89
CA ASP A 307 15.42 -16.59 -6.09
C ASP A 307 16.61 -16.30 -7.02
N GLU A 308 16.38 -15.54 -8.11
CA GLU A 308 17.45 -15.20 -9.05
C GLU A 308 18.45 -14.21 -8.45
N LEU A 309 17.98 -13.20 -7.71
CA LEU A 309 18.86 -12.28 -6.99
C LEU A 309 19.74 -13.02 -5.97
N MET A 310 19.21 -14.02 -5.25
CA MET A 310 19.99 -14.84 -4.33
C MET A 310 21.04 -15.69 -5.07
N LYS A 311 20.72 -16.28 -6.23
CA LYS A 311 21.70 -16.99 -7.08
C LYS A 311 22.84 -16.06 -7.56
N LEU A 312 22.54 -14.80 -7.80
CA LEU A 312 23.53 -13.78 -8.15
C LEU A 312 24.34 -13.27 -6.94
N GLY A 313 24.17 -13.88 -5.75
CA GLY A 313 24.94 -13.59 -4.54
C GLY A 313 24.47 -12.34 -3.79
N PHE A 314 23.20 -11.93 -3.96
CA PHE A 314 22.60 -10.89 -3.13
C PHE A 314 21.93 -11.50 -1.90
N LYS A 315 21.96 -10.75 -0.81
CA LYS A 315 21.14 -11.04 0.36
C LYS A 315 19.75 -10.51 0.16
N VAL A 316 18.74 -11.35 0.42
CA VAL A 316 17.33 -10.96 0.48
C VAL A 316 16.89 -11.10 1.93
N VAL A 317 16.31 -10.03 2.49
CA VAL A 317 15.83 -10.03 3.87
C VAL A 317 14.81 -11.16 4.05
N SER A 318 14.90 -11.87 5.15
CA SER A 318 14.15 -13.10 5.48
C SER A 318 14.38 -14.29 4.53
N GLY A 319 15.36 -14.24 3.64
CA GLY A 319 15.70 -15.34 2.73
C GLY A 319 14.65 -15.60 1.65
N GLY A 320 13.86 -14.58 1.24
CA GLY A 320 12.86 -14.71 0.19
C GLY A 320 11.60 -13.88 0.44
N THR A 321 10.50 -14.26 -0.22
CA THR A 321 9.22 -13.56 -0.12
C THR A 321 8.02 -14.50 -0.21
N ASP A 322 6.94 -14.16 0.50
CA ASP A 322 5.63 -14.80 0.42
C ASP A 322 4.58 -13.91 -0.28
N ASN A 323 4.96 -12.69 -0.67
CA ASN A 323 4.04 -11.70 -1.22
C ASN A 323 4.60 -11.01 -2.49
N HIS A 324 4.21 -9.77 -2.77
CA HIS A 324 4.55 -9.01 -3.97
C HIS A 324 5.87 -8.26 -3.90
N LEU A 325 6.53 -8.21 -2.76
CA LEU A 325 7.74 -7.40 -2.57
C LEU A 325 8.95 -8.23 -2.15
N VAL A 326 10.13 -7.75 -2.52
CA VAL A 326 11.44 -8.26 -2.15
C VAL A 326 12.24 -7.12 -1.53
N LEU A 327 12.84 -7.35 -0.39
CA LEU A 327 13.75 -6.39 0.24
C LEU A 327 15.20 -6.88 0.07
N LEU A 328 15.92 -6.21 -0.83
CA LEU A 328 17.31 -6.50 -1.14
C LEU A 328 18.21 -5.87 -0.08
N ASP A 329 19.14 -6.65 0.49
CA ASP A 329 20.13 -6.20 1.46
C ASP A 329 21.53 -6.07 0.83
N LEU A 330 22.06 -4.87 0.85
CA LEU A 330 23.37 -4.49 0.31
C LEU A 330 24.37 -4.14 1.44
N SER A 331 24.12 -4.61 2.66
CA SER A 331 24.98 -4.29 3.81
C SER A 331 26.42 -4.80 3.64
N ASP A 332 26.61 -5.86 2.85
CA ASP A 332 27.92 -6.44 2.50
C ASP A 332 28.48 -5.97 1.15
N LYS A 333 27.81 -5.03 0.47
CA LYS A 333 28.21 -4.48 -0.82
C LYS A 333 28.78 -3.07 -0.67
N GLU A 334 29.65 -2.66 -1.58
CA GLU A 334 30.15 -1.28 -1.64
C GLU A 334 29.04 -0.29 -1.99
N VAL A 335 28.14 -0.67 -2.91
CA VAL A 335 27.02 0.15 -3.32
C VAL A 335 26.01 0.26 -2.18
N SER A 336 25.53 1.48 -1.91
CA SER A 336 24.44 1.73 -0.96
C SER A 336 23.08 1.60 -1.63
N GLY A 337 22.01 1.51 -0.83
CA GLY A 337 20.64 1.54 -1.36
C GLY A 337 20.39 2.76 -2.23
N LYS A 338 20.81 3.97 -1.79
CA LYS A 338 20.73 5.20 -2.59
C LYS A 338 21.58 5.14 -3.86
N GLY A 339 22.75 4.51 -3.79
CA GLY A 339 23.64 4.36 -4.96
C GLY A 339 23.01 3.49 -6.02
N LEU A 340 22.49 2.34 -5.61
CA LEU A 340 21.82 1.40 -6.51
C LEU A 340 20.51 1.97 -7.07
N GLU A 341 19.65 2.58 -6.23
CA GLU A 341 18.42 3.26 -6.67
C GLU A 341 18.70 4.25 -7.83
N LYS A 342 19.71 5.12 -7.65
CA LYS A 342 20.07 6.11 -8.67
C LYS A 342 20.67 5.50 -9.94
N ALA A 343 21.41 4.42 -9.82
CA ALA A 343 21.99 3.73 -10.96
C ALA A 343 20.92 2.98 -11.76
N LEU A 344 20.01 2.28 -11.07
CA LEU A 344 18.86 1.61 -11.67
C LEU A 344 17.95 2.60 -12.40
N GLU A 345 17.67 3.77 -11.81
CA GLU A 345 16.88 4.82 -12.47
C GLU A 345 17.51 5.27 -13.81
N LYS A 346 18.85 5.40 -13.85
CA LYS A 346 19.56 5.72 -15.11
C LYS A 346 19.48 4.57 -16.11
N ALA A 347 19.46 3.34 -15.64
CA ALA A 347 19.30 2.14 -16.45
C ALA A 347 17.83 1.85 -16.83
N GLY A 348 16.88 2.73 -16.49
CA GLY A 348 15.47 2.57 -16.84
C GLY A 348 14.67 1.66 -15.91
N ILE A 349 15.18 1.34 -14.72
CA ILE A 349 14.49 0.52 -13.71
C ILE A 349 14.17 1.39 -12.50
N THR A 350 12.88 1.61 -12.24
CA THR A 350 12.40 2.45 -11.14
C THR A 350 12.24 1.63 -9.86
N THR A 351 12.93 2.04 -8.79
CA THR A 351 12.93 1.37 -7.48
C THR A 351 12.97 2.41 -6.37
N ASN A 352 12.87 2.00 -5.12
CA ASN A 352 13.16 2.88 -4.00
C ASN A 352 14.18 2.28 -3.03
N LYS A 353 15.12 3.12 -2.56
CA LYS A 353 15.94 2.76 -1.41
C LYS A 353 15.08 2.51 -0.19
N ASN A 354 15.50 1.58 0.65
CA ASN A 354 14.81 1.22 1.88
C ASN A 354 15.83 0.84 2.97
N MET A 355 15.51 1.11 4.22
CA MET A 355 16.30 0.55 5.31
C MET A 355 16.10 -0.96 5.36
N VAL A 356 17.13 -1.68 5.74
CA VAL A 356 17.04 -3.10 6.12
C VAL A 356 17.00 -3.20 7.65
N PRO A 357 16.48 -4.27 8.23
CA PRO A 357 16.51 -4.46 9.68
C PRO A 357 17.93 -4.27 10.23
N TYR A 358 18.06 -3.48 11.31
CA TYR A 358 19.34 -3.15 11.96
C TYR A 358 20.36 -2.46 11.04
N ASP A 359 19.89 -1.68 10.07
CA ASP A 359 20.71 -0.96 9.09
C ASP A 359 21.73 -0.05 9.77
N LYS A 360 23.00 -0.21 9.43
CA LYS A 360 24.11 0.62 9.95
C LYS A 360 24.29 1.93 9.19
N ARG A 361 23.72 2.04 7.98
CA ARG A 361 23.77 3.26 7.16
C ARG A 361 22.65 4.21 7.57
N LYS A 362 22.89 5.52 7.43
CA LYS A 362 21.88 6.55 7.74
C LYS A 362 20.64 6.41 6.87
N PRO A 363 19.43 6.81 7.35
CA PRO A 363 18.17 6.66 6.61
C PRO A 363 18.14 7.30 5.20
N LEU A 364 18.93 8.33 4.95
CA LEU A 364 19.06 8.96 3.63
C LEU A 364 19.96 8.19 2.65
N ILE A 365 20.74 7.22 3.13
CA ILE A 365 21.69 6.41 2.34
C ILE A 365 21.15 4.99 2.18
N THR A 366 20.77 4.33 3.28
CA THR A 366 20.25 2.97 3.43
C THR A 366 21.19 1.87 2.91
N SER A 367 20.97 0.66 3.39
CA SER A 367 21.62 -0.54 2.87
C SER A 367 20.68 -1.39 2.01
N GLY A 368 19.43 -1.00 1.83
CA GLY A 368 18.47 -1.79 1.07
C GLY A 368 17.86 -1.07 -0.13
N VAL A 369 17.31 -1.89 -1.01
CA VAL A 369 16.39 -1.48 -2.09
C VAL A 369 15.16 -2.37 -2.02
N ARG A 370 13.98 -1.75 -1.98
CA ARG A 370 12.71 -2.47 -2.03
C ARG A 370 12.27 -2.60 -3.48
N LEU A 371 11.92 -3.82 -3.86
CA LEU A 371 11.46 -4.20 -5.19
C LEU A 371 10.04 -4.77 -5.07
N GLY A 372 9.18 -4.49 -6.03
CA GLY A 372 7.82 -5.03 -6.09
C GLY A 372 7.43 -5.43 -7.50
N THR A 373 6.58 -6.41 -7.63
CA THR A 373 6.24 -7.01 -8.92
C THR A 373 4.84 -6.68 -9.43
N SER A 374 4.02 -5.93 -8.65
CA SER A 374 2.63 -5.67 -9.01
C SER A 374 2.49 -4.91 -10.34
N ALA A 375 3.21 -3.79 -10.51
CA ALA A 375 3.17 -2.99 -11.74
C ALA A 375 3.73 -3.75 -12.94
N ALA A 376 4.88 -4.40 -12.78
CA ALA A 376 5.50 -5.20 -13.83
C ALA A 376 4.59 -6.35 -14.28
N THR A 377 3.92 -7.05 -13.34
CA THR A 377 2.96 -8.11 -13.65
C THR A 377 1.72 -7.57 -14.37
N THR A 378 1.21 -6.39 -13.98
CA THR A 378 0.11 -5.71 -14.69
C THR A 378 0.49 -5.40 -16.12
N LYS A 379 1.73 -5.00 -16.35
CA LYS A 379 2.27 -4.74 -17.67
C LYS A 379 2.37 -5.99 -18.55
N GLY A 380 2.46 -7.17 -17.93
CA GLY A 380 2.50 -8.45 -18.64
C GLY A 380 3.76 -9.27 -18.41
N PHE A 381 4.71 -8.79 -17.62
CA PHE A 381 5.96 -9.49 -17.34
C PHE A 381 5.70 -10.82 -16.61
N ASN A 382 6.47 -11.83 -16.97
CA ASN A 382 6.44 -13.16 -16.41
C ASN A 382 7.71 -13.49 -15.59
N GLU A 383 7.81 -14.71 -15.10
CA GLU A 383 8.92 -15.17 -14.26
C GLU A 383 10.28 -15.14 -14.99
N ASP A 384 10.33 -15.40 -16.31
CA ASP A 384 11.56 -15.34 -17.09
C ASP A 384 12.03 -13.90 -17.28
N ASP A 385 11.06 -12.98 -17.46
CA ASP A 385 11.37 -11.54 -17.46
C ASP A 385 11.91 -11.10 -16.11
N MET A 386 11.38 -11.63 -14.98
CA MET A 386 11.89 -11.33 -13.64
C MET A 386 13.33 -11.82 -13.43
N ARG A 387 13.69 -12.98 -13.98
CA ARG A 387 15.09 -13.46 -13.99
C ARG A 387 16.01 -12.55 -14.81
N THR A 388 15.54 -12.11 -15.97
CA THR A 388 16.25 -11.13 -16.80
C THR A 388 16.47 -9.80 -16.07
N ILE A 389 15.42 -9.29 -15.39
CA ILE A 389 15.48 -8.08 -14.57
C ILE A 389 16.47 -8.24 -13.41
N ALA A 390 16.49 -9.40 -12.73
CA ALA A 390 17.50 -9.69 -11.71
C ALA A 390 18.92 -9.61 -12.27
N GLY A 391 19.13 -10.12 -13.51
CA GLY A 391 20.40 -9.98 -14.23
C GLY A 391 20.79 -8.52 -14.48
N PHE A 392 19.85 -7.66 -14.89
CA PHE A 392 20.10 -6.21 -15.03
C PHE A 392 20.49 -5.58 -13.70
N ILE A 393 19.77 -5.89 -12.61
CA ILE A 393 20.07 -5.38 -11.25
C ILE A 393 21.48 -5.83 -10.83
N GLY A 394 21.85 -7.09 -11.11
CA GLY A 394 23.18 -7.62 -10.82
C GLY A 394 24.30 -6.87 -11.53
N ARG A 395 24.13 -6.66 -12.84
CA ARG A 395 25.11 -5.91 -13.66
C ARG A 395 25.24 -4.45 -13.22
N VAL A 396 24.11 -3.78 -12.92
CA VAL A 396 24.11 -2.42 -12.40
C VAL A 396 24.81 -2.33 -11.04
N ALA A 397 24.55 -3.28 -10.15
CA ALA A 397 25.16 -3.28 -8.81
C ALA A 397 26.69 -3.51 -8.86
N ALA A 398 27.16 -4.33 -9.79
CA ALA A 398 28.57 -4.63 -9.97
C ALA A 398 29.39 -3.41 -10.40
N ASP A 399 28.84 -2.54 -11.25
CA ASP A 399 29.54 -1.33 -11.74
C ASP A 399 28.58 -0.14 -11.90
N HIS A 400 27.99 0.27 -10.77
CA HIS A 400 26.92 1.28 -10.70
C HIS A 400 27.35 2.70 -11.10
N LYS A 401 28.64 2.94 -11.34
CA LYS A 401 29.17 4.24 -11.77
C LYS A 401 29.50 4.30 -13.27
N ASN A 402 29.52 3.17 -13.94
CA ASN A 402 29.87 3.05 -15.35
C ASN A 402 28.71 3.54 -16.24
N LYS A 403 28.86 4.72 -16.80
CA LYS A 403 27.84 5.38 -17.62
C LYS A 403 27.51 4.61 -18.90
N GLU A 404 28.51 3.99 -19.53
CA GLU A 404 28.34 3.22 -20.76
C GLU A 404 27.56 1.95 -20.50
N LEU A 405 27.89 1.22 -19.42
CA LEU A 405 27.12 0.05 -18.98
C LEU A 405 25.66 0.41 -18.67
N LEU A 406 25.42 1.49 -17.93
CA LEU A 406 24.06 1.92 -17.60
C LEU A 406 23.26 2.30 -18.85
N ALA A 407 23.91 2.93 -19.84
CA ALA A 407 23.27 3.25 -21.12
C ALA A 407 22.92 1.97 -21.93
N SER A 408 23.85 1.01 -21.98
CA SER A 408 23.60 -0.28 -22.64
C SER A 408 22.45 -1.05 -21.99
N ILE A 409 22.42 -1.13 -20.65
CA ILE A 409 21.32 -1.78 -19.92
C ILE A 409 19.99 -1.04 -20.18
N LYS A 410 20.01 0.29 -20.27
CA LYS A 410 18.79 1.06 -20.58
C LYS A 410 18.17 0.67 -21.93
N GLU A 411 18.98 0.44 -22.95
CA GLU A 411 18.49 -0.04 -24.27
C GLU A 411 17.88 -1.46 -24.14
N GLU A 412 18.50 -2.35 -23.37
CA GLU A 412 17.97 -3.68 -23.09
C GLU A 412 16.64 -3.61 -22.31
N VAL A 413 16.54 -2.70 -21.33
CA VAL A 413 15.32 -2.44 -20.55
C VAL A 413 14.20 -1.93 -21.46
N ILE A 414 14.47 -0.97 -22.36
CA ILE A 414 13.50 -0.46 -23.32
C ILE A 414 13.03 -1.61 -24.23
N ALA A 415 13.95 -2.39 -24.77
CA ALA A 415 13.63 -3.53 -25.63
C ALA A 415 12.77 -4.59 -24.93
N LEU A 416 12.99 -4.84 -23.65
CA LEU A 416 12.15 -5.74 -22.85
C LEU A 416 10.78 -5.11 -22.56
N SER A 417 10.78 -3.86 -22.11
CA SER A 417 9.58 -3.14 -21.64
C SER A 417 8.57 -2.90 -22.76
N THR A 418 9.02 -2.60 -23.97
CA THR A 418 8.15 -2.32 -25.15
C THR A 418 7.48 -3.56 -25.73
N LYS A 419 7.86 -4.77 -25.31
CA LYS A 419 7.10 -6.00 -25.63
C LYS A 419 5.69 -5.99 -25.00
N TYR A 420 5.50 -5.22 -23.95
CA TYR A 420 4.29 -5.18 -23.13
C TYR A 420 3.75 -3.74 -23.03
N PRO A 421 3.19 -3.18 -24.11
CA PRO A 421 2.73 -1.79 -24.09
C PRO A 421 1.50 -1.60 -23.21
N LEU A 422 1.47 -0.47 -22.49
CA LEU A 422 0.33 -0.05 -21.70
C LEU A 422 -0.60 0.86 -22.50
N TYR A 423 -1.91 0.76 -22.27
CA TYR A 423 -2.92 1.68 -22.79
C TYR A 423 -2.99 1.78 -24.33
N ASN A 424 -2.77 0.69 -25.03
CA ASN A 424 -2.95 0.59 -26.49
C ASN A 424 -4.41 0.67 -26.92
#